data_f2e062329433517aacfde571f1304a06
#
_entry.id   f2e062329433517aacfde571f1304a06
#
_cell.length_a   1.000
_cell.length_b   1.000
_cell.length_c   1.000
_cell.angle_alpha   90.00
_cell.angle_beta   90.00
_cell.angle_gamma   90.00
#
_symmetry.space_group_name_H-M   'P 1'
#
loop_
_entity.id
_entity.type
_entity.pdbx_description
1 polymer ?
#
loop_
_entity_poly.entity_id
_entity_poly.type
_entity_poly.pdbx_seq_one_letter_code
_entity_poly.pdbx_strand_id
1 'polypeptide(L)'
;MLNKGLFLACALALLSACDSSDKPAAPPAPTVAAAPKPVKAAVDVAALKQRYAGRELSVVDVSEVQLDGASTLSVSFSIPLDPDQKFADKLHLVDSKSGKVDGAWELSDNLMELRLRHLEPQRKLVLTVDAGVKAVNGNTLAAEYSARLE
;
A
#
# COMPACT_ATOMS: atom_id res chain seq x y z
N MET A 1 36.90 -36.02 10.59
CA MET A 1 38.18 -35.75 9.91
C MET A 1 38.45 -34.26 9.95
N LEU A 2 39.50 -33.97 10.67
CA LEU A 2 40.02 -32.64 10.96
C LEU A 2 40.69 -32.05 9.71
N ASN A 3 40.49 -30.75 9.42
CA ASN A 3 41.56 -30.00 8.77
C ASN A 3 41.65 -28.57 9.29
N LYS A 4 42.66 -28.37 10.05
CA LYS A 4 43.22 -27.10 10.53
C LYS A 4 44.12 -26.51 9.44
N GLY A 5 44.09 -25.19 9.29
CA GLY A 5 45.13 -24.41 8.61
C GLY A 5 44.79 -22.94 8.85
N LEU A 6 45.23 -22.25 9.75
CA LEU A 6 46.43 -21.71 10.29
C LEU A 6 47.30 -20.95 9.24
N PHE A 7 47.74 -19.74 9.66
CA PHE A 7 48.72 -18.78 9.16
C PHE A 7 48.15 -17.69 8.24
N LEU A 8 48.49 -16.41 8.34
CA LEU A 8 49.65 -15.75 8.92
C LEU A 8 49.34 -14.25 9.06
N ALA A 9 49.80 -13.68 10.15
CA ALA A 9 49.88 -12.25 10.41
C ALA A 9 50.95 -11.58 9.54
N CYS A 10 50.67 -10.36 9.09
CA CYS A 10 51.72 -9.40 8.80
C CYS A 10 51.23 -8.00 9.16
N ALA A 11 51.74 -7.53 10.28
CA ALA A 11 51.81 -6.14 10.65
C ALA A 11 52.99 -5.49 9.93
N LEU A 12 52.81 -4.30 9.38
CA LEU A 12 53.89 -3.32 9.21
C LEU A 12 53.29 -1.91 9.17
N ALA A 13 53.65 -1.18 10.22
CA ALA A 13 53.50 0.26 10.32
C ALA A 13 54.61 0.94 9.52
N LEU A 14 54.38 2.15 9.02
CA LEU A 14 55.31 3.27 8.82
C LEU A 14 54.47 4.45 8.33
N LEU A 15 54.20 5.44 9.16
CA LEU A 15 54.89 6.71 9.37
C LEU A 15 55.05 7.63 8.16
N SER A 16 54.54 8.84 8.37
CA SER A 16 55.00 10.15 7.91
C SER A 16 54.54 10.64 6.54
N ALA A 17 53.80 11.70 6.51
CA ALA A 17 54.30 13.04 6.30
C ALA A 17 53.15 14.04 6.26
N CYS A 18 53.26 15.06 7.09
CA CYS A 18 52.58 16.33 6.91
C CYS A 18 53.00 16.95 5.57
N ASP A 19 52.06 17.28 4.74
CA ASP A 19 52.26 18.35 3.78
C ASP A 19 51.04 19.27 3.81
N SER A 20 51.28 20.44 4.36
CA SER A 20 50.39 21.57 4.38
C SER A 20 50.40 22.18 2.99
N SER A 21 49.42 21.85 2.17
CA SER A 21 49.17 22.63 0.95
C SER A 21 47.84 23.34 1.13
N ASP A 22 47.96 24.63 1.36
CA ASP A 22 46.89 25.62 1.21
C ASP A 22 46.20 25.42 -0.15
N LYS A 23 45.05 24.78 -0.14
CA LYS A 23 44.15 24.75 -1.29
C LYS A 23 43.03 25.71 -0.99
N PRO A 24 42.77 26.73 -1.84
CA PRO A 24 41.69 27.64 -1.64
C PRO A 24 40.37 26.89 -1.49
N ALA A 25 39.62 27.23 -0.45
CA ALA A 25 38.30 26.68 -0.22
C ALA A 25 37.41 26.85 -1.46
N ALA A 26 36.98 25.75 -2.04
CA ALA A 26 35.97 25.75 -3.04
C ALA A 26 34.68 26.33 -2.41
N PRO A 27 33.92 27.16 -3.16
CA PRO A 27 32.67 27.70 -2.63
C PRO A 27 31.71 26.54 -2.29
N PRO A 28 30.94 26.65 -1.20
CA PRO A 28 30.01 25.61 -0.82
C PRO A 28 29.04 25.35 -1.97
N ALA A 29 28.96 24.10 -2.42
CA ALA A 29 27.96 23.68 -3.38
C ALA A 29 26.58 24.10 -2.88
N PRO A 30 25.70 24.60 -3.76
CA PRO A 30 24.35 24.96 -3.33
C PRO A 30 23.68 23.71 -2.75
N THR A 31 23.32 23.79 -1.49
CA THR A 31 22.47 22.79 -0.84
C THR A 31 21.16 22.77 -1.61
N VAL A 32 20.99 21.75 -2.45
CA VAL A 32 19.71 21.51 -3.09
C VAL A 32 18.74 21.23 -1.96
N ALA A 33 17.92 22.22 -1.65
CA ALA A 33 16.84 22.06 -0.71
C ALA A 33 16.00 20.88 -1.22
N ALA A 34 15.94 19.81 -0.41
CA ALA A 34 15.09 18.67 -0.70
C ALA A 34 13.69 19.20 -0.98
N ALA A 35 13.19 18.92 -2.19
CA ALA A 35 11.84 19.29 -2.56
C ALA A 35 10.88 18.80 -1.47
N PRO A 36 9.94 19.64 -1.00
CA PRO A 36 8.99 19.20 0.02
C PRO A 36 8.24 17.99 -0.52
N LYS A 37 8.26 16.90 0.25
CA LYS A 37 7.46 15.72 -0.08
C LYS A 37 6.02 16.20 -0.26
N PRO A 38 5.32 15.78 -1.32
CA PRO A 38 3.94 16.20 -1.53
C PRO A 38 3.14 15.84 -0.27
N VAL A 39 2.67 16.85 0.41
CA VAL A 39 1.75 16.67 1.54
C VAL A 39 0.48 16.10 0.94
N LYS A 40 0.18 14.84 1.27
CA LYS A 40 -1.05 14.18 0.86
C LYS A 40 -2.21 15.08 1.34
N ALA A 41 -2.93 15.67 0.42
CA ALA A 41 -4.05 16.54 0.77
C ALA A 41 -5.04 15.72 1.59
N ALA A 42 -5.33 16.15 2.81
CA ALA A 42 -6.33 15.49 3.63
C ALA A 42 -7.68 15.58 2.91
N VAL A 43 -8.30 14.43 2.68
CA VAL A 43 -9.62 14.36 2.03
C VAL A 43 -10.65 14.99 2.97
N ASP A 44 -11.38 15.98 2.48
CA ASP A 44 -12.46 16.60 3.24
C ASP A 44 -13.71 15.69 3.22
N VAL A 45 -13.80 14.82 4.22
CA VAL A 45 -14.91 13.88 4.39
C VAL A 45 -16.25 14.59 4.55
N ALA A 46 -16.27 15.79 5.16
CA ALA A 46 -17.51 16.56 5.35
C ALA A 46 -18.07 17.08 4.02
N ALA A 47 -17.20 17.58 3.15
CA ALA A 47 -17.57 17.99 1.80
C ALA A 47 -18.05 16.79 0.95
N LEU A 48 -17.40 15.63 1.08
CA LEU A 48 -17.85 14.41 0.40
C LEU A 48 -19.21 13.94 0.90
N LYS A 49 -19.47 13.98 2.19
CA LYS A 49 -20.75 13.61 2.77
C LYS A 49 -21.89 14.43 2.19
N GLN A 50 -21.71 15.74 2.02
CA GLN A 50 -22.71 16.61 1.39
C GLN A 50 -22.86 16.30 -0.11
N ARG A 51 -21.76 16.12 -0.83
CA ARG A 51 -21.75 15.84 -2.26
C ARG A 51 -22.49 14.57 -2.65
N TYR A 52 -22.37 13.54 -1.81
CA TYR A 52 -22.96 12.23 -2.03
C TYR A 52 -24.23 11.96 -1.20
N ALA A 53 -24.80 13.01 -0.59
CA ALA A 53 -26.04 12.88 0.16
C ALA A 53 -27.16 12.24 -0.69
N GLY A 54 -27.86 11.26 -0.14
CA GLY A 54 -28.96 10.55 -0.82
C GLY A 54 -28.55 9.58 -1.92
N ARG A 55 -27.23 9.40 -2.20
CA ARG A 55 -26.78 8.39 -3.16
C ARG A 55 -26.62 7.03 -2.48
N GLU A 56 -26.94 5.97 -3.21
CA GLU A 56 -26.78 4.59 -2.73
C GLU A 56 -25.36 4.07 -2.97
N LEU A 57 -24.86 3.29 -2.01
CA LEU A 57 -23.60 2.58 -2.11
C LEU A 57 -23.80 1.28 -2.90
N SER A 58 -23.00 1.07 -3.90
CA SER A 58 -22.91 -0.18 -4.65
C SER A 58 -21.47 -0.52 -5.03
N VAL A 59 -21.19 -1.79 -5.23
CA VAL A 59 -19.92 -2.24 -5.85
C VAL A 59 -20.08 -2.04 -7.37
N VAL A 60 -19.12 -1.34 -7.97
CA VAL A 60 -19.12 -1.00 -9.39
C VAL A 60 -18.26 -1.96 -10.21
N ASP A 61 -17.09 -2.29 -9.69
CA ASP A 61 -16.13 -3.15 -10.37
C ASP A 61 -15.29 -3.94 -9.37
N VAL A 62 -14.90 -5.15 -9.77
CA VAL A 62 -13.95 -5.99 -9.06
C VAL A 62 -13.02 -6.58 -10.08
N SER A 63 -11.75 -6.19 -10.00
CA SER A 63 -10.74 -6.60 -10.99
C SER A 63 -9.39 -6.87 -10.34
N GLU A 64 -8.60 -7.71 -10.98
CA GLU A 64 -7.20 -7.91 -10.65
C GLU A 64 -6.35 -6.97 -11.50
N VAL A 65 -5.53 -6.17 -10.85
CA VAL A 65 -4.64 -5.20 -11.50
C VAL A 65 -3.20 -5.42 -11.04
N GLN A 66 -2.25 -4.99 -11.86
CA GLN A 66 -0.84 -4.94 -11.45
C GLN A 66 -0.53 -3.56 -10.88
N LEU A 67 -0.15 -3.50 -9.62
CA LEU A 67 0.24 -2.27 -8.95
C LEU A 67 1.66 -2.42 -8.40
N ASP A 68 2.57 -1.56 -8.84
CA ASP A 68 3.99 -1.60 -8.47
C ASP A 68 4.64 -2.99 -8.69
N GLY A 69 4.20 -3.71 -9.73
CA GLY A 69 4.69 -5.05 -10.06
C GLY A 69 4.10 -6.19 -9.21
N ALA A 70 3.16 -5.90 -8.30
CA ALA A 70 2.44 -6.89 -7.52
C ALA A 70 1.00 -7.06 -8.02
N SER A 71 0.52 -8.31 -8.08
CA SER A 71 -0.88 -8.59 -8.33
C SER A 71 -1.72 -8.07 -7.16
N THR A 72 -2.76 -7.31 -7.48
CA THR A 72 -3.58 -6.57 -6.53
C THR A 72 -5.05 -6.73 -6.90
N LEU A 73 -5.88 -7.15 -5.96
CA LEU A 73 -7.33 -7.09 -6.12
C LEU A 73 -7.82 -5.68 -5.85
N SER A 74 -8.54 -5.12 -6.78
CA SER A 74 -9.17 -3.81 -6.69
C SER A 74 -10.68 -3.96 -6.67
N VAL A 75 -11.33 -3.31 -5.70
CA VAL A 75 -12.79 -3.27 -5.56
C VAL A 75 -13.22 -1.81 -5.58
N SER A 76 -13.97 -1.43 -6.60
CA SER A 76 -14.44 -0.05 -6.81
C SER A 76 -15.90 0.12 -6.38
N PHE A 77 -16.18 1.26 -5.76
CA PHE A 77 -17.49 1.60 -5.24
C PHE A 77 -18.07 2.85 -5.91
N SER A 78 -19.40 2.95 -5.93
CA SER A 78 -20.15 4.06 -6.56
C SER A 78 -19.99 5.40 -5.85
N ILE A 79 -19.70 5.38 -4.55
CA ILE A 79 -19.49 6.55 -3.69
C ILE A 79 -18.36 6.29 -2.70
N PRO A 80 -17.73 7.35 -2.17
CA PRO A 80 -16.63 7.20 -1.21
C PRO A 80 -17.06 6.44 0.05
N LEU A 81 -16.15 5.58 0.52
CA LEU A 81 -16.33 4.80 1.74
C LEU A 81 -15.96 5.61 2.98
N ASP A 82 -16.57 5.28 4.10
CA ASP A 82 -16.18 5.78 5.42
C ASP A 82 -14.78 5.23 5.79
N PRO A 83 -13.75 6.08 5.98
CA PRO A 83 -12.41 5.63 6.29
C PRO A 83 -12.25 5.04 7.69
N ASP A 84 -13.17 5.32 8.62
CA ASP A 84 -13.06 4.94 10.02
C ASP A 84 -13.56 3.52 10.33
N GLN A 85 -13.91 2.74 9.29
CA GLN A 85 -14.37 1.36 9.45
C GLN A 85 -13.26 0.33 9.24
N LYS A 86 -13.41 -0.84 9.84
CA LYS A 86 -12.49 -1.98 9.67
C LYS A 86 -12.92 -2.80 8.45
N PHE A 87 -12.24 -2.62 7.34
CA PHE A 87 -12.56 -3.31 6.08
C PHE A 87 -12.30 -4.83 6.14
N ALA A 88 -11.30 -5.27 6.90
CA ALA A 88 -10.99 -6.69 7.05
C ALA A 88 -12.14 -7.52 7.67
N ASP A 89 -13.02 -6.87 8.42
CA ASP A 89 -14.20 -7.51 9.01
C ASP A 89 -15.42 -7.51 8.05
N LYS A 90 -15.30 -6.83 6.92
CA LYS A 90 -16.38 -6.59 5.96
C LYS A 90 -16.14 -7.17 4.57
N LEU A 91 -14.90 -7.44 4.24
CA LEU A 91 -14.52 -8.03 2.97
C LEU A 91 -13.84 -9.37 3.21
N HIS A 92 -14.41 -10.41 2.65
CA HIS A 92 -13.93 -11.78 2.80
C HIS A 92 -13.48 -12.30 1.45
N LEU A 93 -12.23 -12.73 1.38
CA LEU A 93 -11.66 -13.33 0.19
C LEU A 93 -11.35 -14.80 0.47
N VAL A 94 -11.84 -15.68 -0.38
CA VAL A 94 -11.64 -17.12 -0.27
C VAL A 94 -11.05 -17.66 -1.56
N ASP A 95 -9.94 -18.38 -1.46
CA ASP A 95 -9.38 -19.17 -2.55
C ASP A 95 -9.98 -20.57 -2.52
N SER A 96 -10.35 -21.10 -3.67
CA SER A 96 -10.94 -22.43 -3.82
C SER A 96 -10.04 -23.57 -3.35
N LYS A 97 -8.70 -23.36 -3.30
CA LYS A 97 -7.72 -24.38 -2.91
C LYS A 97 -7.22 -24.22 -1.48
N SER A 98 -6.90 -23.00 -1.07
CA SER A 98 -6.25 -22.70 0.21
C SER A 98 -7.21 -22.16 1.29
N GLY A 99 -8.45 -21.87 0.93
CA GLY A 99 -9.44 -21.32 1.86
C GLY A 99 -9.32 -19.81 2.03
N LYS A 100 -9.53 -19.31 3.25
CA LYS A 100 -9.52 -17.87 3.53
C LYS A 100 -8.18 -17.23 3.16
N VAL A 101 -8.24 -16.14 2.43
CA VAL A 101 -7.08 -15.31 2.09
C VAL A 101 -7.06 -14.11 3.05
N ASP A 102 -6.05 -14.07 3.90
CA ASP A 102 -5.84 -12.96 4.82
C ASP A 102 -4.96 -11.89 4.15
N GLY A 103 -5.26 -10.64 4.40
CA GLY A 103 -4.49 -9.51 3.89
C GLY A 103 -5.01 -8.18 4.41
N ALA A 104 -4.20 -7.14 4.25
CA ALA A 104 -4.58 -5.80 4.63
C ALA A 104 -5.29 -5.11 3.45
N TRP A 105 -6.53 -4.71 3.68
CA TRP A 105 -7.26 -3.88 2.73
C TRP A 105 -6.81 -2.42 2.86
N GLU A 106 -6.37 -1.84 1.77
CA GLU A 106 -5.94 -0.45 1.67
C GLU A 106 -7.02 0.38 0.98
N LEU A 107 -7.47 1.44 1.62
CA LEU A 107 -8.38 2.40 1.02
C LEU A 107 -7.58 3.41 0.19
N SER A 108 -8.00 3.63 -1.04
CA SER A 108 -7.41 4.61 -1.95
C SER A 108 -7.61 6.05 -1.47
N ASP A 109 -6.82 6.97 -2.00
CA ASP A 109 -6.87 8.40 -1.63
C ASP A 109 -8.20 9.08 -1.96
N ASN A 110 -8.92 8.59 -2.96
CA ASN A 110 -10.25 9.07 -3.33
C ASN A 110 -11.38 8.42 -2.52
N LEU A 111 -11.06 7.50 -1.62
CA LEU A 111 -11.98 6.72 -0.78
C LEU A 111 -12.98 5.84 -1.56
N MET A 112 -12.79 5.65 -2.86
CA MET A 112 -13.73 4.92 -3.71
C MET A 112 -13.25 3.52 -4.11
N GLU A 113 -12.06 3.12 -3.70
CA GLU A 113 -11.44 1.87 -4.11
C GLU A 113 -10.73 1.22 -2.92
N LEU A 114 -10.99 -0.06 -2.71
CA LEU A 114 -10.27 -0.91 -1.77
C LEU A 114 -9.33 -1.83 -2.51
N ARG A 115 -8.10 -1.95 -2.03
CA ARG A 115 -7.04 -2.74 -2.64
C ARG A 115 -6.50 -3.77 -1.67
N LEU A 116 -6.35 -4.99 -2.15
CA LEU A 116 -5.64 -6.06 -1.46
C LEU A 116 -4.42 -6.44 -2.29
N ARG A 117 -3.23 -6.13 -1.79
CA ARG A 117 -1.95 -6.34 -2.50
C ARG A 117 -1.40 -7.74 -2.28
N HIS A 118 -0.44 -8.11 -3.14
CA HIS A 118 0.35 -9.33 -3.04
C HIS A 118 -0.49 -10.62 -3.16
N LEU A 119 -1.46 -10.61 -4.07
CA LEU A 119 -2.15 -11.82 -4.44
C LEU A 119 -1.22 -12.74 -5.21
N GLU A 120 -1.29 -14.03 -4.89
CA GLU A 120 -0.63 -15.03 -5.74
C GLU A 120 -1.40 -15.18 -7.04
N PRO A 121 -0.72 -15.13 -8.20
CA PRO A 121 -1.36 -15.26 -9.50
C PRO A 121 -2.01 -16.64 -9.68
N GLN A 122 -2.97 -16.73 -10.62
CA GLN A 122 -3.64 -17.96 -11.02
C GLN A 122 -4.47 -18.65 -9.91
N ARG A 123 -5.08 -17.88 -9.04
CA ARG A 123 -6.04 -18.37 -8.04
C ARG A 123 -7.47 -18.18 -8.51
N LYS A 124 -8.33 -19.11 -8.08
CA LYS A 124 -9.78 -18.95 -8.21
C LYS A 124 -10.32 -18.37 -6.92
N LEU A 125 -10.57 -17.08 -6.94
CA LEU A 125 -10.95 -16.32 -5.77
C LEU A 125 -12.46 -16.05 -5.75
N VAL A 126 -13.04 -16.08 -4.58
CA VAL A 126 -14.40 -15.61 -4.33
C VAL A 126 -14.31 -14.46 -3.34
N LEU A 127 -14.68 -13.27 -3.78
CA LEU A 127 -14.81 -12.10 -2.93
C LEU A 127 -16.24 -12.00 -2.45
N THR A 128 -16.41 -11.76 -1.16
CA THR A 128 -17.70 -11.38 -0.55
C THR A 128 -17.52 -10.04 0.15
N VAL A 129 -18.44 -9.10 -0.14
CA VAL A 129 -18.50 -7.78 0.48
C VAL A 129 -19.81 -7.70 1.27
N ASP A 130 -19.70 -7.55 2.57
CA ASP A 130 -20.85 -7.53 3.48
C ASP A 130 -21.74 -6.30 3.26
N ALA A 131 -23.04 -6.46 3.44
CA ALA A 131 -24.01 -5.38 3.45
C ALA A 131 -23.74 -4.27 4.48
N GLY A 132 -22.92 -4.54 5.50
CA GLY A 132 -22.55 -3.58 6.53
C GLY A 132 -21.42 -2.61 6.17
N VAL A 133 -20.89 -2.62 4.94
CA VAL A 133 -19.92 -1.62 4.46
C VAL A 133 -20.59 -0.26 4.42
N LYS A 134 -19.94 0.77 4.99
CA LYS A 134 -20.48 2.13 5.10
C LYS A 134 -19.81 3.09 4.12
N ALA A 135 -20.61 3.98 3.58
CA ALA A 135 -20.16 5.14 2.80
C ALA A 135 -20.03 6.39 3.67
N VAL A 136 -19.31 7.40 3.19
CA VAL A 136 -19.15 8.69 3.88
C VAL A 136 -20.46 9.41 4.19
N ASN A 137 -21.51 9.18 3.39
CA ASN A 137 -22.85 9.76 3.60
C ASN A 137 -23.68 9.03 4.67
N GLY A 138 -23.15 7.95 5.27
CA GLY A 138 -23.82 7.12 6.27
C GLY A 138 -24.66 5.98 5.72
N ASN A 139 -24.83 5.89 4.39
CA ASN A 139 -25.50 4.75 3.77
C ASN A 139 -24.63 3.50 3.83
N THR A 140 -25.26 2.34 3.86
CA THR A 140 -24.59 1.04 3.81
C THR A 140 -24.88 0.36 2.47
N LEU A 141 -24.05 -0.62 2.14
CA LEU A 141 -24.34 -1.52 1.01
C LEU A 141 -25.69 -2.21 1.26
N ALA A 142 -26.60 -2.12 0.30
CA ALA A 142 -27.98 -2.57 0.48
C ALA A 142 -28.10 -4.09 0.65
N ALA A 143 -27.22 -4.86 0.00
CA ALA A 143 -27.15 -6.31 0.08
C ALA A 143 -25.70 -6.77 0.00
N GLU A 144 -25.44 -7.97 0.48
CA GLU A 144 -24.16 -8.63 0.29
C GLU A 144 -23.84 -8.77 -1.21
N TYR A 145 -22.60 -8.47 -1.58
CA TYR A 145 -22.11 -8.61 -2.95
C TYR A 145 -21.08 -9.73 -3.02
N SER A 146 -21.18 -10.60 -4.02
CA SER A 146 -20.19 -11.67 -4.24
C SER A 146 -19.73 -11.68 -5.69
N ALA A 147 -18.42 -11.80 -5.89
CA ALA A 147 -17.77 -11.91 -7.19
C ALA A 147 -16.81 -13.11 -7.22
N ARG A 148 -16.74 -13.77 -8.36
CA ARG A 148 -15.75 -14.81 -8.65
C ARG A 148 -14.70 -14.26 -9.62
N LEU A 149 -13.45 -14.52 -9.31
CA LEU A 149 -12.28 -14.12 -10.09
C LEU A 149 -11.56 -15.39 -10.51
N GLU A 150 -11.28 -15.52 -11.82
CA GLU A 150 -10.63 -16.69 -12.41
C GLU A 150 -9.37 -16.29 -13.18
#